data_c22628962484430cd2e61aafce077dc5
#
_entry.id   c22628962484430cd2e61aafce077dc5
#
_cell.length_a   1.000
_cell.length_b   1.000
_cell.length_c   1.000
_cell.angle_alpha   90.00
_cell.angle_beta   90.00
_cell.angle_gamma   90.00
#
_symmetry.space_group_name_H-M   'P 1'
#
loop_
_entity.id
_entity.type
_entity.pdbx_description
1 polymer ?
#
loop_
_entity_poly.entity_id
_entity_poly.type
_entity_poly.pdbx_seq_one_letter_code
_entity_poly.pdbx_strand_id
1 'polypeptide(L)'
;MTTPAIEFKKVFFRYESQWILKNVSFEIAPCDFVTVTGRNGGGKSTLLHLILGLYQPNAGNVRIFGLPPLQNHEKIGYVPQDVNTNKNFPITVRDVVQMGRLRLPRDEKIIDETLETVGMENYAREKISDLSQGQRQRVLIARSLVMQPKILVLDEPAASIDAEGQKNLSAVLERIKGTMTVLVVSHDLELLSGYTTRMMCVDQTVHFHSTTVIPALEKIEGSCTIEKLENRLGG
;
A
#
# COMPACT_ATOMS: atom_id res chain seq x y z
N MET A 1 -0.10 26.33 0.24
CA MET A 1 -0.44 25.04 0.85
C MET A 1 -0.31 23.98 -0.22
N THR A 2 0.43 22.91 0.02
CA THR A 2 0.57 21.81 -0.96
C THR A 2 -0.71 20.99 -1.00
N THR A 3 -1.17 20.61 -2.20
CA THR A 3 -2.35 19.75 -2.35
C THR A 3 -2.07 18.38 -1.75
N PRO A 4 -2.92 17.84 -0.85
CA PRO A 4 -2.75 16.51 -0.29
C PRO A 4 -2.68 15.43 -1.39
N ALA A 5 -1.88 14.40 -1.19
CA ALA A 5 -1.85 13.24 -2.08
C ALA A 5 -3.17 12.47 -1.99
N ILE A 6 -3.70 12.30 -0.76
CA ILE A 6 -4.98 11.65 -0.48
C ILE A 6 -5.75 12.52 0.51
N GLU A 7 -7.02 12.76 0.23
CA GLU A 7 -7.94 13.50 1.10
C GLU A 7 -9.25 12.73 1.26
N PHE A 8 -9.67 12.53 2.50
CA PHE A 8 -11.01 12.07 2.88
C PHE A 8 -11.72 13.19 3.64
N LYS A 9 -12.93 13.54 3.23
CA LYS A 9 -13.77 14.54 3.90
C LYS A 9 -15.14 13.97 4.25
N LYS A 10 -15.39 13.74 5.55
CA LYS A 10 -16.65 13.24 6.11
C LYS A 10 -17.17 12.02 5.36
N VAL A 11 -16.28 11.05 5.10
CA VAL A 11 -16.59 9.86 4.30
C VAL A 11 -17.35 8.86 5.16
N PHE A 12 -18.47 8.39 4.62
CA PHE A 12 -19.26 7.27 5.11
C PHE A 12 -19.32 6.20 4.04
N PHE A 13 -19.15 4.94 4.43
CA PHE A 13 -19.29 3.81 3.52
C PHE A 13 -19.93 2.61 4.21
N ARG A 14 -20.85 1.94 3.50
CA ARG A 14 -21.50 0.70 3.94
C ARG A 14 -21.64 -0.29 2.79
N TYR A 15 -21.60 -1.58 3.13
CA TYR A 15 -22.12 -2.63 2.27
C TYR A 15 -23.55 -2.91 2.72
N GLU A 16 -24.51 -2.81 1.79
CA GLU A 16 -25.94 -2.98 2.09
C GLU A 16 -26.39 -2.16 3.33
N SER A 17 -26.61 -2.83 4.46
CA SER A 17 -27.01 -2.20 5.72
C SER A 17 -25.87 -2.02 6.73
N GLN A 18 -24.72 -2.67 6.53
CA GLN A 18 -23.61 -2.66 7.48
C GLN A 18 -22.64 -1.51 7.22
N TRP A 19 -22.56 -0.58 8.17
CA TRP A 19 -21.57 0.49 8.13
C TRP A 19 -20.16 -0.05 8.35
N ILE A 20 -19.24 0.28 7.43
CA ILE A 20 -17.84 -0.10 7.47
C ILE A 20 -16.95 1.10 7.83
N LEU A 21 -17.25 2.28 7.27
CA LEU A 21 -16.57 3.53 7.61
C LEU A 21 -17.59 4.58 8.00
N LYS A 22 -17.31 5.31 9.09
CA LYS A 22 -18.21 6.30 9.67
C LYS A 22 -17.49 7.62 9.90
N ASN A 23 -17.91 8.68 9.21
CA ASN A 23 -17.42 10.05 9.36
C ASN A 23 -15.87 10.16 9.29
N VAL A 24 -15.26 9.46 8.35
CA VAL A 24 -13.81 9.44 8.19
C VAL A 24 -13.34 10.73 7.50
N SER A 25 -12.39 11.42 8.14
CA SER A 25 -11.77 12.64 7.59
C SER A 25 -10.28 12.64 7.90
N PHE A 26 -9.43 12.74 6.87
CA PHE A 26 -7.98 12.85 7.01
C PHE A 26 -7.33 13.34 5.72
N GLU A 27 -6.06 13.73 5.83
CA GLU A 27 -5.20 14.07 4.71
C GLU A 27 -3.86 13.36 4.83
N ILE A 28 -3.32 12.91 3.70
CA ILE A 28 -1.97 12.37 3.56
C ILE A 28 -1.19 13.29 2.63
N ALA A 29 -0.03 13.75 3.08
CA ALA A 29 0.82 14.63 2.30
C ALA A 29 1.56 13.86 1.18
N PRO A 30 1.99 14.53 0.10
CA PRO A 30 2.92 13.93 -0.85
C PRO A 30 4.19 13.42 -0.15
N CYS A 31 4.67 12.26 -0.58
CA CYS A 31 5.86 11.58 -0.06
C CYS A 31 5.76 11.09 1.41
N ASP A 32 4.58 11.12 2.03
CA ASP A 32 4.36 10.42 3.29
C ASP A 32 4.47 8.90 3.10
N PHE A 33 5.04 8.22 4.10
CA PHE A 33 5.01 6.76 4.22
C PHE A 33 4.05 6.40 5.36
N VAL A 34 2.86 5.89 5.01
CA VAL A 34 1.78 5.61 5.96
C VAL A 34 1.61 4.11 6.12
N THR A 35 1.80 3.62 7.34
CA THR A 35 1.43 2.25 7.71
C THR A 35 -0.01 2.23 8.18
N VAL A 36 -0.83 1.39 7.55
CA VAL A 36 -2.25 1.20 7.86
C VAL A 36 -2.40 -0.10 8.65
N THR A 37 -2.93 0.00 9.85
CA THR A 37 -3.20 -1.15 10.72
C THR A 37 -4.65 -1.11 11.22
N GLY A 38 -5.08 -2.12 11.95
CA GLY A 38 -6.42 -2.21 12.52
C GLY A 38 -6.99 -3.62 12.46
N ARG A 39 -8.14 -3.84 13.13
CA ARG A 39 -8.78 -5.14 13.23
C ARG A 39 -9.15 -5.73 11.85
N ASN A 40 -9.19 -7.06 11.78
CA ASN A 40 -9.80 -7.73 10.63
C ASN A 40 -11.29 -7.34 10.55
N GLY A 41 -11.75 -6.96 9.35
CA GLY A 41 -13.10 -6.39 9.18
C GLY A 41 -13.24 -4.92 9.60
N GLY A 42 -12.20 -4.25 10.11
CA GLY A 42 -12.24 -2.83 10.54
C GLY A 42 -12.36 -1.81 9.41
N GLY A 43 -12.27 -2.23 8.14
CA GLY A 43 -12.47 -1.35 6.98
C GLY A 43 -11.19 -1.01 6.21
N LYS A 44 -10.03 -1.63 6.51
CA LYS A 44 -8.76 -1.38 5.81
C LYS A 44 -8.86 -1.55 4.29
N SER A 45 -9.30 -2.72 3.81
CA SER A 45 -9.45 -2.98 2.36
C SER A 45 -10.51 -2.08 1.73
N THR A 46 -11.58 -1.75 2.47
CA THR A 46 -12.60 -0.79 2.01
C THR A 46 -12.01 0.60 1.81
N LEU A 47 -11.18 1.05 2.75
CA LEU A 47 -10.47 2.33 2.65
C LEU A 47 -9.55 2.33 1.41
N LEU A 48 -8.80 1.24 1.16
CA LEU A 48 -7.99 1.11 -0.05
C LEU A 48 -8.86 1.15 -1.32
N HIS A 49 -9.98 0.43 -1.36
CA HIS A 49 -10.88 0.42 -2.52
C HIS A 49 -11.47 1.80 -2.82
N LEU A 50 -11.73 2.62 -1.80
CA LEU A 50 -12.16 4.02 -1.97
C LEU A 50 -11.03 4.88 -2.54
N ILE A 51 -9.77 4.70 -2.09
CA ILE A 51 -8.59 5.38 -2.63
C ILE A 51 -8.37 5.01 -4.10
N LEU A 52 -8.54 3.73 -4.44
CA LEU A 52 -8.42 3.22 -5.82
C LEU A 52 -9.58 3.63 -6.74
N GLY A 53 -10.67 4.18 -6.18
CA GLY A 53 -11.88 4.51 -6.93
C GLY A 53 -12.72 3.30 -7.33
N LEU A 54 -12.44 2.11 -6.77
CA LEU A 54 -13.23 0.90 -7.00
C LEU A 54 -14.61 0.99 -6.34
N TYR A 55 -14.71 1.76 -5.26
CA TYR A 55 -15.98 2.09 -4.60
C TYR A 55 -16.16 3.59 -4.53
N GLN A 56 -17.43 4.01 -4.47
CA GLN A 56 -17.82 5.39 -4.19
C GLN A 56 -18.37 5.48 -2.75
N PRO A 57 -18.03 6.52 -1.98
CA PRO A 57 -18.59 6.70 -0.66
C PRO A 57 -20.08 6.99 -0.72
N ASN A 58 -20.84 6.52 0.29
CA ASN A 58 -22.27 6.83 0.42
C ASN A 58 -22.50 8.32 0.79
N ALA A 59 -21.54 8.93 1.48
CA ALA A 59 -21.51 10.36 1.77
C ALA A 59 -20.07 10.83 1.96
N GLY A 60 -19.84 12.12 1.81
CA GLY A 60 -18.50 12.73 1.84
C GLY A 60 -17.77 12.61 0.51
N ASN A 61 -16.47 12.91 0.53
CA ASN A 61 -15.65 12.93 -0.68
C ASN A 61 -14.28 12.31 -0.42
N VAL A 62 -13.77 11.58 -1.43
CA VAL A 62 -12.39 11.12 -1.52
C VAL A 62 -11.73 11.83 -2.69
N ARG A 63 -10.52 12.36 -2.48
CA ARG A 63 -9.74 13.03 -3.52
C ARG A 63 -8.30 12.54 -3.53
N ILE A 64 -7.76 12.41 -4.73
CA ILE A 64 -6.35 12.09 -5.02
C ILE A 64 -5.76 13.29 -5.75
N PHE A 65 -4.80 13.99 -5.11
CA PHE A 65 -4.27 15.26 -5.62
C PHE A 65 -5.39 16.22 -6.06
N GLY A 66 -6.42 16.37 -5.21
CA GLY A 66 -7.53 17.30 -5.42
C GLY A 66 -8.63 16.84 -6.38
N LEU A 67 -8.48 15.73 -7.10
CA LEU A 67 -9.45 15.19 -8.07
C LEU A 67 -10.08 13.88 -7.56
N PRO A 68 -11.26 13.49 -8.06
CA PRO A 68 -11.83 12.17 -7.78
C PRO A 68 -10.85 11.04 -8.16
N PRO A 69 -10.82 9.92 -7.41
CA PRO A 69 -9.85 8.85 -7.65
C PRO A 69 -9.81 8.34 -9.09
N LEU A 70 -10.96 8.14 -9.74
CA LEU A 70 -11.05 7.66 -11.12
C LEU A 70 -10.38 8.59 -12.14
N GLN A 71 -10.26 9.88 -11.85
CA GLN A 71 -9.59 10.85 -12.73
C GLN A 71 -8.07 10.89 -12.54
N ASN A 72 -7.57 10.25 -11.50
CA ASN A 72 -6.14 10.17 -11.16
C ASN A 72 -5.66 8.75 -10.93
N HIS A 73 -6.39 7.73 -11.41
CA HIS A 73 -6.06 6.32 -11.20
C HIS A 73 -4.67 5.95 -11.73
N GLU A 74 -4.21 6.60 -12.80
CA GLU A 74 -2.86 6.43 -13.38
C GLU A 74 -1.72 6.84 -12.42
N LYS A 75 -2.03 7.69 -11.42
CA LYS A 75 -1.07 8.11 -10.40
C LYS A 75 -0.96 7.13 -9.24
N ILE A 76 -1.75 6.05 -9.24
CA ILE A 76 -1.80 5.07 -8.16
C ILE A 76 -1.30 3.72 -8.67
N GLY A 77 -0.20 3.22 -8.08
CA GLY A 77 0.21 1.83 -8.19
C GLY A 77 -0.43 1.02 -7.05
N TYR A 78 -0.92 -0.17 -7.36
CA TYR A 78 -1.53 -1.05 -6.36
C TYR A 78 -1.01 -2.48 -6.45
N VAL A 79 -0.63 -3.02 -5.30
CA VAL A 79 -0.24 -4.41 -5.12
C VAL A 79 -1.21 -5.04 -4.13
N PRO A 80 -2.12 -5.92 -4.58
CA PRO A 80 -3.06 -6.62 -3.70
C PRO A 80 -2.37 -7.72 -2.89
N GLN A 81 -3.02 -8.14 -1.80
CA GLN A 81 -2.56 -9.19 -0.90
C GLN A 81 -2.37 -10.53 -1.62
N ASP A 82 -3.36 -10.93 -2.41
CA ASP A 82 -3.33 -12.17 -3.18
C ASP A 82 -3.32 -11.89 -4.68
N VAL A 83 -2.30 -12.41 -5.35
CA VAL A 83 -2.28 -12.48 -6.80
C VAL A 83 -2.24 -13.94 -7.20
N ASN A 84 -3.38 -14.48 -7.62
CA ASN A 84 -3.46 -15.79 -8.25
C ASN A 84 -2.70 -15.74 -9.59
N THR A 85 -1.41 -16.00 -9.53
CA THR A 85 -0.62 -16.24 -10.74
C THR A 85 -0.86 -17.67 -11.19
N ASN A 86 -1.53 -17.85 -12.33
CA ASN A 86 -1.64 -19.16 -12.95
C ASN A 86 -0.20 -19.67 -13.25
N LYS A 87 0.28 -20.63 -12.46
CA LYS A 87 1.64 -21.17 -12.56
C LYS A 87 1.95 -21.80 -13.90
N ASN A 88 0.93 -22.12 -14.71
CA ASN A 88 1.08 -22.74 -16.01
C ASN A 88 1.20 -21.73 -17.16
N PHE A 89 1.09 -20.43 -16.89
CA PHE A 89 1.19 -19.41 -17.93
C PHE A 89 2.66 -19.06 -18.19
N PRO A 90 3.19 -19.29 -19.39
CA PRO A 90 4.62 -19.11 -19.70
C PRO A 90 4.96 -17.63 -19.94
N ILE A 91 4.82 -16.80 -18.90
CA ILE A 91 5.11 -15.37 -18.95
C ILE A 91 6.41 -15.06 -18.23
N THR A 92 7.25 -14.19 -18.80
CA THR A 92 8.48 -13.75 -18.18
C THR A 92 8.26 -12.62 -17.17
N VAL A 93 9.23 -12.41 -16.29
CA VAL A 93 9.26 -11.28 -15.34
C VAL A 93 9.08 -9.96 -16.08
N ARG A 94 9.83 -9.75 -17.17
CA ARG A 94 9.77 -8.55 -18.02
C ARG A 94 8.37 -8.32 -18.58
N ASP A 95 7.71 -9.38 -19.05
CA ASP A 95 6.35 -9.26 -19.59
C ASP A 95 5.33 -8.90 -18.51
N VAL A 96 5.49 -9.46 -17.28
CA VAL A 96 4.62 -9.08 -16.16
C VAL A 96 4.80 -7.61 -15.82
N VAL A 97 6.02 -7.08 -15.78
CA VAL A 97 6.26 -5.66 -15.54
C VAL A 97 5.66 -4.81 -16.64
N GLN A 98 5.84 -5.20 -17.93
CA GLN A 98 5.23 -4.52 -19.08
C GLN A 98 3.70 -4.45 -18.98
N MET A 99 3.04 -5.45 -18.39
CA MET A 99 1.58 -5.41 -18.17
C MET A 99 1.12 -4.21 -17.35
N GLY A 100 1.96 -3.65 -16.49
CA GLY A 100 1.67 -2.41 -15.79
C GLY A 100 1.54 -1.20 -16.73
N ARG A 101 2.06 -1.26 -17.96
CA ARG A 101 2.06 -0.19 -18.98
C ARG A 101 1.28 -0.51 -20.24
N LEU A 102 0.32 -1.42 -20.24
CA LEU A 102 -0.38 -1.90 -21.44
C LEU A 102 -1.00 -0.81 -22.31
N ARG A 103 -1.34 0.35 -21.74
CA ARG A 103 -1.93 1.49 -22.45
C ARG A 103 -0.90 2.44 -23.07
N LEU A 104 0.39 2.22 -22.81
CA LEU A 104 1.49 3.05 -23.30
C LEU A 104 2.41 2.21 -24.18
N PRO A 105 3.17 2.82 -25.11
CA PRO A 105 4.20 2.12 -25.86
C PRO A 105 5.18 1.41 -24.93
N ARG A 106 5.69 0.27 -25.39
CA ARG A 106 6.74 -0.45 -24.69
C ARG A 106 7.98 0.43 -24.57
N ASP A 107 8.56 0.49 -23.39
CA ASP A 107 9.74 1.27 -23.08
C ASP A 107 10.69 0.42 -22.26
N GLU A 108 11.67 -0.15 -22.94
CA GLU A 108 12.64 -1.08 -22.36
C GLU A 108 13.45 -0.40 -21.23
N LYS A 109 13.78 0.87 -21.41
CA LYS A 109 14.56 1.61 -20.41
C LYS A 109 13.80 1.72 -19.09
N ILE A 110 12.53 2.13 -19.13
CA ILE A 110 11.70 2.23 -17.92
C ILE A 110 11.51 0.85 -17.26
N ILE A 111 11.36 -0.21 -18.07
CA ILE A 111 11.23 -1.57 -17.52
C ILE A 111 12.53 -1.98 -16.83
N ASP A 112 13.69 -1.74 -17.44
CA ASP A 112 14.99 -2.08 -16.86
C ASP A 112 15.25 -1.31 -15.56
N GLU A 113 15.04 0.01 -15.55
CA GLU A 113 15.15 0.85 -14.36
C GLU A 113 14.20 0.40 -13.24
N THR A 114 13.00 -0.04 -13.61
CA THR A 114 12.01 -0.54 -12.64
C THR A 114 12.46 -1.89 -12.05
N LEU A 115 12.96 -2.79 -12.88
CA LEU A 115 13.49 -4.09 -12.43
C LEU A 115 14.70 -3.90 -11.51
N GLU A 116 15.59 -2.97 -11.83
CA GLU A 116 16.73 -2.61 -10.99
C GLU A 116 16.26 -2.05 -9.63
N THR A 117 15.23 -1.20 -9.62
CA THR A 117 14.64 -0.64 -8.40
C THR A 117 14.21 -1.74 -7.42
N VAL A 118 13.63 -2.83 -7.92
CA VAL A 118 13.17 -3.95 -7.10
C VAL A 118 14.20 -5.10 -6.98
N GLY A 119 15.40 -4.97 -7.57
CA GLY A 119 16.46 -5.99 -7.54
C GLY A 119 16.07 -7.26 -8.27
N MET A 120 15.44 -7.13 -9.44
CA MET A 120 14.97 -8.26 -10.28
C MET A 120 15.55 -8.20 -11.71
N GLU A 121 16.55 -7.37 -11.98
CA GLU A 121 17.18 -7.19 -13.29
C GLU A 121 17.76 -8.51 -13.84
N ASN A 122 18.37 -9.33 -13.00
CA ASN A 122 18.96 -10.61 -13.40
C ASN A 122 17.91 -11.69 -13.71
N TYR A 123 16.67 -11.49 -13.28
CA TYR A 123 15.54 -12.42 -13.45
C TYR A 123 14.61 -12.01 -14.61
N ALA A 124 14.94 -10.95 -15.35
CA ALA A 124 14.05 -10.36 -16.35
C ALA A 124 13.49 -11.36 -17.39
N ARG A 125 14.27 -12.38 -17.74
CA ARG A 125 13.92 -13.43 -18.72
C ARG A 125 13.36 -14.70 -18.10
N GLU A 126 13.42 -14.83 -16.78
CA GLU A 126 12.89 -15.98 -16.06
C GLU A 126 11.37 -15.98 -16.09
N LYS A 127 10.78 -17.19 -16.04
CA LYS A 127 9.34 -17.33 -15.93
C LYS A 127 8.88 -16.97 -14.51
N ILE A 128 7.74 -16.28 -14.40
CA ILE A 128 7.16 -15.93 -13.09
C ILE A 128 6.87 -17.19 -12.23
N SER A 129 6.60 -18.34 -12.87
CA SER A 129 6.37 -19.63 -12.20
C SER A 129 7.59 -20.13 -11.41
N ASP A 130 8.79 -19.82 -11.89
CA ASP A 130 10.05 -20.38 -11.39
C ASP A 130 10.61 -19.56 -10.21
N LEU A 131 10.00 -18.43 -9.93
CA LEU A 131 10.40 -17.51 -8.86
C LEU A 131 9.91 -17.98 -7.49
N SER A 132 10.69 -17.64 -6.44
CA SER A 132 10.22 -17.70 -5.05
C SER A 132 9.07 -16.74 -4.81
N GLN A 133 8.35 -16.89 -3.69
CA GLN A 133 7.24 -16.01 -3.36
C GLN A 133 7.69 -14.55 -3.15
N GLY A 134 8.82 -14.35 -2.45
CA GLY A 134 9.38 -13.01 -2.26
C GLY A 134 9.86 -12.37 -3.58
N GLN A 135 10.39 -13.16 -4.52
CA GLN A 135 10.72 -12.68 -5.85
C GLN A 135 9.47 -12.28 -6.63
N ARG A 136 8.42 -13.13 -6.62
CA ARG A 136 7.13 -12.79 -7.25
C ARG A 136 6.54 -11.49 -6.68
N GLN A 137 6.60 -11.32 -5.37
CA GLN A 137 6.12 -10.09 -4.72
C GLN A 137 6.85 -8.86 -5.26
N ARG A 138 8.18 -8.92 -5.38
CA ARG A 138 8.97 -7.81 -5.97
C ARG A 138 8.62 -7.54 -7.42
N VAL A 139 8.34 -8.57 -8.23
CA VAL A 139 7.85 -8.39 -9.62
C VAL A 139 6.49 -7.71 -9.67
N LEU A 140 5.58 -8.01 -8.73
CA LEU A 140 4.28 -7.35 -8.64
C LEU A 140 4.42 -5.87 -8.24
N ILE A 141 5.37 -5.58 -7.34
CA ILE A 141 5.73 -4.19 -7.02
C ILE A 141 6.29 -3.49 -8.26
N ALA A 142 7.22 -4.11 -9.00
CA ALA A 142 7.73 -3.57 -10.25
C ALA A 142 6.60 -3.27 -11.26
N ARG A 143 5.66 -4.21 -11.43
CA ARG A 143 4.48 -4.00 -12.28
C ARG A 143 3.66 -2.78 -11.87
N SER A 144 3.57 -2.47 -10.58
CA SER A 144 2.85 -1.30 -10.10
C SER A 144 3.68 -0.01 -10.24
N LEU A 145 5.02 -0.10 -10.21
CA LEU A 145 5.93 1.03 -10.31
C LEU A 145 6.22 1.49 -11.73
N VAL A 146 6.10 0.61 -12.73
CA VAL A 146 6.48 0.87 -14.13
C VAL A 146 5.71 2.03 -14.77
N MET A 147 4.55 2.41 -14.23
CA MET A 147 3.78 3.61 -14.61
C MET A 147 4.30 4.88 -13.93
N GLN A 148 5.34 4.78 -13.10
CA GLN A 148 5.88 5.90 -12.31
C GLN A 148 4.79 6.60 -11.48
N PRO A 149 4.04 5.84 -10.65
CA PRO A 149 2.94 6.39 -9.87
C PRO A 149 3.42 7.44 -8.86
N LYS A 150 2.53 8.28 -8.39
CA LYS A 150 2.78 9.23 -7.29
C LYS A 150 2.36 8.67 -5.93
N ILE A 151 1.53 7.64 -5.94
CA ILE A 151 1.07 6.89 -4.77
C ILE A 151 1.27 5.41 -5.03
N LEU A 152 1.90 4.69 -4.10
CA LEU A 152 1.97 3.24 -4.09
C LEU A 152 1.15 2.69 -2.92
N VAL A 153 0.23 1.80 -3.21
CA VAL A 153 -0.59 1.10 -2.20
C VAL A 153 -0.18 -0.38 -2.19
N LEU A 154 0.25 -0.85 -1.03
CA LEU A 154 0.65 -2.23 -0.79
C LEU A 154 -0.28 -2.86 0.25
N ASP A 155 -0.97 -3.93 -0.11
CA ASP A 155 -1.88 -4.65 0.78
C ASP A 155 -1.21 -5.94 1.26
N GLU A 156 -0.80 -5.98 2.53
CA GLU A 156 -0.10 -7.09 3.20
C GLU A 156 1.10 -7.65 2.41
N PRO A 157 2.07 -6.82 1.98
CA PRO A 157 3.11 -7.23 1.03
C PRO A 157 4.10 -8.26 1.61
N ALA A 158 4.13 -8.45 2.93
CA ALA A 158 5.05 -9.35 3.64
C ALA A 158 4.37 -10.63 4.16
N ALA A 159 3.04 -10.77 4.06
CA ALA A 159 2.26 -11.80 4.76
C ALA A 159 2.67 -13.26 4.47
N SER A 160 3.37 -13.52 3.39
CA SER A 160 3.67 -14.89 2.96
C SER A 160 5.10 -15.07 2.44
N ILE A 161 6.01 -14.18 2.81
CA ILE A 161 7.41 -14.27 2.39
C ILE A 161 8.32 -14.61 3.59
N ASP A 162 9.40 -15.33 3.31
CA ASP A 162 10.40 -15.70 4.30
C ASP A 162 11.29 -14.51 4.72
N ALA A 163 12.15 -14.71 5.70
CA ALA A 163 13.01 -13.66 6.23
C ALA A 163 13.94 -13.01 5.17
N GLU A 164 14.42 -13.79 4.19
CA GLU A 164 15.21 -13.25 3.09
C GLU A 164 14.34 -12.38 2.16
N GLY A 165 13.13 -12.83 1.85
CA GLY A 165 12.15 -12.06 1.08
C GLY A 165 11.78 -10.76 1.77
N GLN A 166 11.58 -10.77 3.10
CA GLN A 166 11.32 -9.57 3.90
C GLN A 166 12.49 -8.57 3.85
N LYS A 167 13.73 -9.06 3.99
CA LYS A 167 14.93 -8.21 3.85
C LYS A 167 15.01 -7.56 2.46
N ASN A 168 14.72 -8.33 1.42
CA ASN A 168 14.71 -7.81 0.05
C ASN A 168 13.57 -6.80 -0.18
N LEU A 169 12.38 -7.04 0.39
CA LEU A 169 11.27 -6.08 0.38
C LEU A 169 11.63 -4.78 1.09
N SER A 170 12.29 -4.88 2.25
CA SER A 170 12.80 -3.71 3.00
C SER A 170 13.74 -2.86 2.15
N ALA A 171 14.64 -3.48 1.39
CA ALA A 171 15.54 -2.75 0.48
C ALA A 171 14.79 -2.02 -0.64
N VAL A 172 13.68 -2.58 -1.14
CA VAL A 172 12.81 -1.91 -2.11
C VAL A 172 12.12 -0.71 -1.47
N LEU A 173 11.53 -0.89 -0.26
CA LEU A 173 10.86 0.19 0.46
C LEU A 173 11.80 1.35 0.77
N GLU A 174 13.06 1.09 1.12
CA GLU A 174 14.07 2.11 1.35
C GLU A 174 14.36 2.93 0.08
N ARG A 175 14.46 2.26 -1.08
CA ARG A 175 14.72 2.94 -2.37
C ARG A 175 13.59 3.88 -2.81
N ILE A 176 12.33 3.53 -2.49
CA ILE A 176 11.15 4.32 -2.88
C ILE A 176 10.72 5.35 -1.84
N LYS A 177 11.21 5.24 -0.59
CA LYS A 177 10.92 6.18 0.50
C LYS A 177 11.26 7.61 0.11
N GLY A 178 10.34 8.53 0.34
CA GLY A 178 10.50 9.96 0.01
C GLY A 178 10.42 10.31 -1.48
N THR A 179 10.34 9.32 -2.40
CA THR A 179 10.18 9.58 -3.83
C THR A 179 8.71 9.63 -4.26
N MET A 180 7.85 8.96 -3.52
CA MET A 180 6.39 8.90 -3.74
C MET A 180 5.67 8.69 -2.40
N THR A 181 4.35 8.90 -2.39
CA THR A 181 3.51 8.56 -1.23
C THR A 181 3.32 7.05 -1.19
N VAL A 182 3.52 6.44 -0.01
CA VAL A 182 3.38 4.98 0.16
C VAL A 182 2.34 4.70 1.24
N LEU A 183 1.36 3.85 0.94
CA LEU A 183 0.45 3.26 1.91
C LEU A 183 0.72 1.76 1.99
N VAL A 184 1.05 1.26 3.16
CA VAL A 184 1.23 -0.17 3.41
C VAL A 184 0.23 -0.64 4.44
N VAL A 185 -0.68 -1.52 4.06
CA VAL A 185 -1.47 -2.28 5.04
C VAL A 185 -0.61 -3.43 5.51
N SER A 186 -0.35 -3.50 6.81
CA SER A 186 0.41 -4.61 7.39
C SER A 186 0.12 -4.78 8.87
N HIS A 187 0.28 -6.03 9.32
CA HIS A 187 0.35 -6.38 10.74
C HIS A 187 1.79 -6.48 11.25
N ASP A 188 2.78 -6.50 10.34
CA ASP A 188 4.22 -6.50 10.66
C ASP A 188 4.73 -5.07 10.80
N LEU A 189 4.57 -4.51 12.00
CA LEU A 189 5.00 -3.15 12.31
C LEU A 189 6.52 -3.04 12.48
N GLU A 190 7.19 -4.14 12.88
CA GLU A 190 8.64 -4.18 13.04
C GLU A 190 9.33 -3.93 11.70
N LEU A 191 8.91 -4.66 10.65
CA LEU A 191 9.41 -4.50 9.29
C LEU A 191 9.29 -3.05 8.78
N LEU A 192 8.22 -2.35 9.17
CA LEU A 192 7.88 -1.02 8.64
C LEU A 192 8.33 0.14 9.52
N SER A 193 8.80 -0.11 10.75
CA SER A 193 9.13 0.93 11.75
C SER A 193 10.14 1.95 11.23
N GLY A 194 11.15 1.53 10.45
CA GLY A 194 12.19 2.40 9.87
C GLY A 194 11.71 3.30 8.71
N TYR A 195 10.54 3.01 8.14
CA TYR A 195 10.02 3.72 6.95
C TYR A 195 8.83 4.62 7.28
N THR A 196 8.03 4.23 8.25
CA THR A 196 6.75 4.86 8.59
C THR A 196 6.94 6.29 9.08
N THR A 197 6.35 7.26 8.36
CA THR A 197 6.26 8.66 8.81
C THR A 197 5.01 8.88 9.66
N ARG A 198 3.94 8.14 9.39
CA ARG A 198 2.66 8.22 10.11
C ARG A 198 2.02 6.85 10.19
N MET A 199 1.45 6.50 11.34
CA MET A 199 0.67 5.29 11.50
C MET A 199 -0.82 5.61 11.51
N MET A 200 -1.60 4.88 10.72
CA MET A 200 -3.05 5.00 10.59
C MET A 200 -3.72 3.74 11.15
N CYS A 201 -4.53 3.89 12.19
CA CYS A 201 -5.38 2.83 12.70
C CYS A 201 -6.79 2.95 12.13
N VAL A 202 -7.32 1.85 11.55
CA VAL A 202 -8.64 1.79 10.93
C VAL A 202 -9.52 0.80 11.66
N ASP A 203 -10.58 1.32 12.31
CA ASP A 203 -11.66 0.53 12.91
C ASP A 203 -12.99 1.31 12.83
N GLN A 204 -13.69 1.19 11.70
CA GLN A 204 -14.86 1.99 11.28
C GLN A 204 -14.58 3.52 11.24
N THR A 205 -13.68 4.02 12.02
CA THR A 205 -13.10 5.36 12.04
C THR A 205 -11.61 5.28 11.69
N VAL A 206 -10.97 6.42 11.56
CA VAL A 206 -9.52 6.50 11.28
C VAL A 206 -8.87 7.40 12.33
N HIS A 207 -7.80 6.88 12.93
CA HIS A 207 -6.98 7.62 13.89
C HIS A 207 -5.52 7.58 13.46
N PHE A 208 -4.82 8.70 13.56
CA PHE A 208 -3.38 8.77 13.32
C PHE A 208 -2.62 8.80 14.63
N HIS A 209 -1.51 8.07 14.65
CA HIS A 209 -0.60 8.02 15.78
C HIS A 209 0.80 8.44 15.34
N SER A 210 1.56 9.05 16.27
CA SER A 210 2.96 9.37 16.03
C SER A 210 3.81 8.09 15.99
N THR A 211 4.87 8.11 15.20
CA THR A 211 5.80 6.97 15.06
C THR A 211 6.53 6.61 16.36
N THR A 212 6.55 7.50 17.35
CA THR A 212 7.12 7.25 18.69
C THR A 212 6.40 6.17 19.48
N VAL A 213 5.17 5.81 19.08
CA VAL A 213 4.33 4.78 19.74
C VAL A 213 4.58 3.38 19.19
N ILE A 214 5.23 3.25 18.02
CA ILE A 214 5.44 1.94 17.34
C ILE A 214 6.14 0.90 18.25
N PRO A 215 7.24 1.23 18.99
CA PRO A 215 7.89 0.24 19.87
C PRO A 215 7.01 -0.25 21.03
N ALA A 216 5.99 0.50 21.42
CA ALA A 216 5.07 0.11 22.50
C ALA A 216 3.95 -0.82 22.02
N LEU A 217 3.68 -0.88 20.71
CA LEU A 217 2.61 -1.67 20.11
C LEU A 217 2.98 -3.14 19.90
N GLU A 218 4.27 -3.48 19.84
CA GLU A 218 4.78 -4.85 19.68
C GLU A 218 4.33 -5.83 20.78
N LYS A 219 3.79 -5.30 21.89
CA LYS A 219 3.34 -6.11 23.05
C LYS A 219 1.83 -6.32 23.11
N ILE A 220 1.05 -5.86 22.13
CA ILE A 220 -0.41 -5.90 22.21
C ILE A 220 -1.01 -6.56 20.97
N GLU A 221 -1.23 -7.86 21.06
CA GLU A 221 -2.02 -8.60 20.07
C GLU A 221 -3.50 -8.15 20.10
N GLY A 222 -4.02 -7.76 18.93
CA GLY A 222 -5.42 -7.97 18.56
C GLY A 222 -6.45 -6.88 18.83
N SER A 223 -6.10 -5.66 19.25
CA SER A 223 -7.09 -4.57 19.26
C SER A 223 -6.41 -3.22 19.09
N CYS A 224 -7.13 -2.24 18.51
CA CYS A 224 -6.73 -0.83 18.52
C CYS A 224 -6.78 -0.29 19.98
N THR A 225 -5.87 -0.78 20.80
CA THR A 225 -5.75 -0.48 22.22
C THR A 225 -4.94 0.80 22.46
N ILE A 226 -4.63 1.54 21.38
CA ILE A 226 -3.82 2.76 21.40
C ILE A 226 -4.54 3.84 22.23
N GLU A 227 -5.86 3.98 22.15
CA GLU A 227 -6.63 4.86 23.04
C GLU A 227 -6.45 4.55 24.53
N LYS A 228 -6.26 3.27 24.87
CA LYS A 228 -6.00 2.85 26.25
C LYS A 228 -4.57 3.13 26.71
N LEU A 229 -3.61 3.20 25.77
CA LEU A 229 -2.22 3.52 26.07
C LEU A 229 -2.00 5.03 26.23
N GLU A 230 -2.60 5.85 25.37
CA GLU A 230 -2.52 7.31 25.49
C GLU A 230 -3.15 7.80 26.82
N ASN A 231 -4.25 7.19 27.28
CA ASN A 231 -4.84 7.46 28.58
C ASN A 231 -4.00 6.94 29.77
N ARG A 232 -3.03 6.04 29.56
CA ARG A 232 -2.11 5.56 30.61
C ARG A 232 -0.78 6.32 30.66
N LEU A 233 -0.38 6.97 29.58
CA LEU A 233 0.88 7.71 29.48
C LEU A 233 0.69 9.22 29.69
N GLY A 234 -0.55 9.70 29.72
CA GLY A 234 -0.92 11.11 29.92
C GLY A 234 -1.47 11.42 31.32
N GLY A 235 -1.26 10.55 32.32
CA GLY A 235 -1.61 10.76 33.72
C GLY A 235 -0.39 10.95 34.61
#